data_f0b0f7b87d381cd9fda6bc1b89ca0797
#
_entry.id   f0b0f7b87d381cd9fda6bc1b89ca0797
#
_cell.length_a   1.000
_cell.length_b   1.000
_cell.length_c   1.000
_cell.angle_alpha   90.00
_cell.angle_beta   90.00
_cell.angle_gamma   90.00
#
_symmetry.space_group_name_H-M   'P 1'
#
loop_
_entity.id
_entity.type
_entity.pdbx_description
1 polymer ?
#
loop_
_entity_poly.entity_id
_entity_poly.type
_entity_poly.pdbx_seq_one_letter_code
_entity_poly.pdbx_strand_id
1 'polypeptide(L)'
;MPDNPVPDNTVPDHPVPAPAGFRIVTANLGVKDTTTDFCLVVSDRPSTSAGLYTQSRFAGPSVALSRAATAGGAARGVVVISKNANVANGVQGEVDAAELQRLAASAAGIRPGELAVASTGVIGRSYPMDRIRGGLAAITLPADDADADAFAAAAEAIMTTDTHPKKATATSGGPHGVNATLVGIAKGVGMIEP
;
A
#
# COMPACT_ATOMS: atom_id res chain seq x y z
N MET A 1 -31.56 20.28 -17.57
CA MET A 1 -30.18 19.91 -17.19
C MET A 1 -29.63 19.18 -18.38
N PRO A 2 -28.53 19.60 -19.00
CA PRO A 2 -27.91 18.82 -20.07
C PRO A 2 -27.32 17.54 -19.48
N ASP A 3 -27.69 16.41 -20.10
CA ASP A 3 -27.10 15.11 -19.79
C ASP A 3 -25.60 15.20 -20.00
N ASN A 4 -24.87 15.11 -18.90
CA ASN A 4 -23.42 14.98 -18.93
C ASN A 4 -23.14 13.53 -19.34
N PRO A 5 -22.52 13.24 -20.50
CA PRO A 5 -22.25 11.87 -20.88
C PRO A 5 -21.36 11.22 -19.86
N VAL A 6 -21.80 10.08 -19.33
CA VAL A 6 -20.96 9.21 -18.50
C VAL A 6 -19.70 8.91 -19.33
N PRO A 7 -18.49 9.16 -18.81
CA PRO A 7 -17.28 8.85 -19.53
C PRO A 7 -17.27 7.36 -19.86
N ASP A 8 -17.05 7.04 -21.11
CA ASP A 8 -16.89 5.69 -21.60
C ASP A 8 -15.63 5.10 -20.93
N ASN A 9 -15.85 4.29 -19.90
CA ASN A 9 -14.81 3.56 -19.18
C ASN A 9 -14.39 2.30 -19.94
N THR A 10 -14.33 2.33 -21.25
CA THR A 10 -13.71 1.26 -22.02
C THR A 10 -12.25 1.18 -21.63
N VAL A 11 -11.91 0.13 -20.85
CA VAL A 11 -10.54 -0.27 -20.58
C VAL A 11 -9.86 -0.50 -21.93
N PRO A 12 -8.73 0.17 -22.24
CA PRO A 12 -8.04 -0.05 -23.51
C PRO A 12 -7.71 -1.52 -23.67
N ASP A 13 -7.99 -2.07 -24.82
CA ASP A 13 -7.77 -3.48 -25.18
C ASP A 13 -6.28 -3.86 -25.26
N HIS A 14 -5.39 -2.93 -24.94
CA HIS A 14 -3.95 -3.14 -24.87
C HIS A 14 -3.49 -3.12 -23.40
N PRO A 15 -2.71 -4.11 -22.94
CA PRO A 15 -2.17 -4.09 -21.59
C PRO A 15 -1.31 -2.84 -21.41
N VAL A 16 -1.75 -1.93 -20.53
CA VAL A 16 -0.93 -0.78 -20.15
C VAL A 16 0.27 -1.32 -19.39
N PRO A 17 1.51 -1.01 -19.81
CA PRO A 17 2.70 -1.48 -19.12
C PRO A 17 2.72 -0.99 -17.68
N ALA A 18 3.30 -1.78 -16.78
CA ALA A 18 3.53 -1.33 -15.41
C ALA A 18 4.57 -0.19 -15.38
N PRO A 19 4.46 0.75 -14.42
CA PRO A 19 5.47 1.80 -14.26
C PRO A 19 6.80 1.19 -13.82
N ALA A 20 7.89 1.53 -14.50
CA ALA A 20 9.24 1.08 -14.16
C ALA A 20 9.75 1.72 -12.86
N GLY A 21 10.74 1.10 -12.24
CA GLY A 21 11.41 1.59 -11.03
C GLY A 21 10.65 1.30 -9.73
N PHE A 22 9.72 0.35 -9.75
CA PHE A 22 9.03 -0.16 -8.56
C PHE A 22 9.25 -1.65 -8.40
N ARG A 23 9.45 -2.08 -7.15
CA ARG A 23 9.48 -3.48 -6.75
C ARG A 23 8.37 -3.76 -5.76
N ILE A 24 7.71 -4.90 -5.92
CA ILE A 24 6.57 -5.28 -5.08
C ILE A 24 6.82 -6.68 -4.54
N VAL A 25 6.53 -6.87 -3.27
CA VAL A 25 6.44 -8.20 -2.66
C VAL A 25 5.17 -8.29 -1.83
N THR A 26 4.46 -9.38 -1.99
CA THR A 26 3.28 -9.75 -1.21
C THR A 26 3.51 -11.07 -0.51
N ALA A 27 2.96 -11.24 0.67
CA ALA A 27 3.12 -12.45 1.46
C ALA A 27 1.94 -12.66 2.42
N ASN A 28 1.83 -13.87 2.95
CA ASN A 28 1.08 -14.13 4.16
C ASN A 28 2.05 -14.15 5.35
N LEU A 29 1.91 -13.19 6.26
CA LEU A 29 2.68 -13.14 7.51
C LEU A 29 1.93 -13.80 8.69
N GLY A 30 0.74 -14.37 8.43
CA GLY A 30 -0.09 -15.02 9.44
C GLY A 30 -0.79 -14.04 10.38
N VAL A 31 -1.17 -12.87 9.89
CA VAL A 31 -1.89 -11.87 10.69
C VAL A 31 -3.27 -12.39 11.12
N LYS A 32 -3.96 -13.10 10.25
CA LYS A 32 -5.27 -13.67 10.55
C LYS A 32 -5.46 -15.12 10.07
N ASP A 33 -5.27 -15.37 8.79
CA ASP A 33 -5.62 -16.62 8.12
C ASP A 33 -4.52 -17.01 7.09
N THR A 34 -4.85 -17.84 6.11
CA THR A 34 -3.92 -18.32 5.09
C THR A 34 -3.86 -17.43 3.85
N THR A 35 -4.67 -16.38 3.79
CA THR A 35 -4.66 -15.45 2.64
C THR A 35 -3.58 -14.40 2.80
N THR A 36 -3.15 -13.81 1.69
CA THR A 36 -2.15 -12.73 1.67
C THR A 36 -2.62 -11.57 2.55
N ASP A 37 -1.74 -11.10 3.43
CA ASP A 37 -2.04 -10.06 4.42
C ASP A 37 -0.96 -8.97 4.50
N PHE A 38 0.07 -9.08 3.68
CA PHE A 38 1.19 -8.17 3.61
C PHE A 38 1.47 -7.75 2.17
N CYS A 39 1.74 -6.46 1.99
CA CYS A 39 2.22 -5.89 0.74
C CYS A 39 3.29 -4.83 1.04
N LEU A 40 4.38 -4.88 0.30
CA LEU A 40 5.45 -3.88 0.33
C LEU A 40 5.71 -3.41 -1.10
N VAL A 41 5.50 -2.12 -1.35
CA VAL A 41 5.80 -1.45 -2.62
C VAL A 41 6.96 -0.50 -2.38
N VAL A 42 8.02 -0.61 -3.16
CA VAL A 42 9.24 0.20 -3.00
C VAL A 42 9.66 0.77 -4.33
N SER A 43 10.00 2.05 -4.34
CA SER A 43 10.69 2.71 -5.47
C SER A 43 12.20 2.54 -5.35
N ASP A 44 12.87 2.31 -6.46
CA ASP A 44 14.33 2.15 -6.54
C ASP A 44 15.10 3.42 -6.18
N ARG A 45 14.44 4.57 -6.24
CA ARG A 45 15.00 5.90 -5.96
C ARG A 45 14.03 6.73 -5.12
N PRO A 46 14.50 7.78 -4.44
CA PRO A 46 13.63 8.77 -3.83
C PRO A 46 12.63 9.30 -4.85
N SER A 47 11.36 9.28 -4.48
CA SER A 47 10.26 9.68 -5.36
C SER A 47 9.44 10.78 -4.71
N THR A 48 8.88 11.68 -5.52
CA THR A 48 7.93 12.67 -5.03
C THR A 48 6.72 11.94 -4.43
N SER A 49 6.33 12.33 -3.25
CA SER A 49 5.19 11.74 -2.54
C SER A 49 4.23 12.80 -2.05
N ALA A 50 2.94 12.45 -2.06
CA ALA A 50 1.88 13.21 -1.43
C ALA A 50 0.93 12.24 -0.73
N GLY A 51 0.41 12.64 0.43
CA GLY A 51 -0.50 11.81 1.21
C GLY A 51 -1.68 12.61 1.74
N LEU A 52 -2.88 12.03 1.62
CA LEU A 52 -4.09 12.50 2.29
C LEU A 52 -4.42 11.53 3.42
N TYR A 53 -4.69 12.07 4.58
CA TYR A 53 -4.85 11.30 5.81
C TYR A 53 -6.14 11.68 6.52
N THR A 54 -6.76 10.69 7.16
CA THR A 54 -7.95 10.93 7.99
C THR A 54 -7.71 11.99 9.05
N GLN A 55 -8.74 12.77 9.35
CA GLN A 55 -8.79 13.73 10.46
C GLN A 55 -9.39 13.12 11.73
N SER A 56 -9.71 11.82 11.72
CA SER A 56 -10.24 11.12 12.88
C SER A 56 -9.31 11.25 14.08
N ARG A 57 -9.88 11.59 15.24
CA ARG A 57 -9.16 11.57 16.53
C ARG A 57 -8.84 10.17 17.01
N PHE A 58 -9.43 9.16 16.40
CA PHE A 58 -9.24 7.74 16.68
C PHE A 58 -8.48 7.04 15.55
N ALA A 59 -7.58 7.77 14.91
CA ALA A 59 -6.72 7.21 13.86
C ALA A 59 -5.70 6.23 14.46
N GLY A 60 -5.39 5.17 13.72
CA GLY A 60 -4.33 4.23 14.10
C GLY A 60 -2.94 4.85 13.96
N PRO A 61 -1.92 4.28 14.63
CA PRO A 61 -0.55 4.81 14.61
C PRO A 61 0.09 4.81 13.21
N SER A 62 -0.34 3.96 12.30
CA SER A 62 0.06 3.96 10.89
C SER A 62 -0.16 5.30 10.21
N VAL A 63 -1.22 6.03 10.58
CA VAL A 63 -1.52 7.37 10.02
C VAL A 63 -0.46 8.39 10.43
N ALA A 64 -0.04 8.39 11.70
CA ALA A 64 1.00 9.30 12.19
C ALA A 64 2.36 9.00 11.51
N LEU A 65 2.74 7.72 11.40
CA LEU A 65 3.97 7.28 10.74
C LEU A 65 3.99 7.65 9.26
N SER A 66 2.89 7.42 8.54
CA SER A 66 2.78 7.78 7.13
C SER A 66 2.82 9.28 6.91
N ARG A 67 2.14 10.06 7.75
CA ARG A 67 2.19 11.51 7.70
C ARG A 67 3.63 12.03 7.90
N ALA A 68 4.36 11.45 8.84
CA ALA A 68 5.76 11.78 9.06
C ALA A 68 6.66 11.40 7.88
N ALA A 69 6.48 10.20 7.32
CA ALA A 69 7.27 9.70 6.19
C ALA A 69 7.06 10.54 4.90
N THR A 70 5.88 11.13 4.70
CA THR A 70 5.56 11.92 3.50
C THR A 70 5.63 13.44 3.72
N ALA A 71 5.90 13.90 4.93
CA ALA A 71 5.89 15.33 5.28
C ALA A 71 6.89 16.17 4.46
N GLY A 72 8.01 15.59 4.07
CA GLY A 72 9.03 16.24 3.22
C GLY A 72 8.73 16.21 1.72
N GLY A 73 7.58 15.68 1.30
CA GLY A 73 7.22 15.55 -0.11
C GLY A 73 8.01 14.47 -0.87
N ALA A 74 8.77 13.63 -0.13
CA ALA A 74 9.54 12.54 -0.73
C ALA A 74 9.43 11.29 0.14
N ALA A 75 9.15 10.15 -0.51
CA ALA A 75 9.15 8.84 0.11
C ALA A 75 9.65 7.79 -0.89
N ARG A 76 9.95 6.57 -0.41
CA ARG A 76 10.42 5.48 -1.25
C ARG A 76 9.47 4.30 -1.31
N GLY A 77 8.42 4.28 -0.52
CA GLY A 77 7.49 3.15 -0.58
C GLY A 77 6.40 3.18 0.47
N VAL A 78 5.64 2.11 0.47
CA VAL A 78 4.58 1.85 1.44
C VAL A 78 4.55 0.38 1.83
N VAL A 79 4.44 0.11 3.12
CA VAL A 79 4.09 -1.21 3.67
C VAL A 79 2.64 -1.22 4.11
N VAL A 80 1.92 -2.27 3.75
CA VAL A 80 0.51 -2.46 4.09
C VAL A 80 0.34 -3.79 4.82
N ILE A 81 -0.31 -3.75 5.98
CA ILE A 81 -0.86 -4.93 6.65
C ILE A 81 -2.37 -4.91 6.46
N SER A 82 -2.92 -5.97 5.90
CA SER A 82 -4.36 -6.20 5.85
C SER A 82 -4.82 -7.18 6.94
N LYS A 83 -6.13 -7.28 7.18
CA LYS A 83 -6.81 -8.10 8.20
C LYS A 83 -6.70 -7.57 9.63
N ASN A 84 -5.81 -6.61 9.92
CA ASN A 84 -5.66 -5.97 11.24
C ASN A 84 -5.39 -4.48 11.04
N ALA A 85 -6.21 -3.62 11.64
CA ALA A 85 -6.11 -2.18 11.52
C ALA A 85 -5.09 -1.54 12.48
N ASN A 86 -4.66 -2.27 13.50
CA ASN A 86 -3.83 -1.77 14.61
C ASN A 86 -4.36 -0.45 15.21
N VAL A 87 -5.67 -0.40 15.46
CA VAL A 87 -6.35 0.74 16.07
C VAL A 87 -6.87 0.32 17.44
N ALA A 88 -6.91 1.25 18.39
CA ALA A 88 -7.35 1.03 19.78
C ALA A 88 -6.45 0.07 20.58
N ASN A 89 -5.17 0.00 20.27
CA ASN A 89 -4.20 -0.87 20.97
C ASN A 89 -3.28 -0.06 21.92
N GLY A 90 -3.58 1.22 22.16
CA GLY A 90 -2.78 2.08 23.04
C GLY A 90 -1.31 2.17 22.61
N VAL A 91 -0.44 2.38 23.59
CA VAL A 91 1.02 2.54 23.36
C VAL A 91 1.62 1.31 22.67
N GLN A 92 1.13 0.12 22.97
CA GLN A 92 1.64 -1.09 22.30
C GLN A 92 1.41 -1.05 20.80
N GLY A 93 0.25 -0.54 20.35
CA GLY A 93 -0.01 -0.38 18.93
C GLY A 93 0.95 0.59 18.22
N GLU A 94 1.40 1.64 18.93
CA GLU A 94 2.41 2.58 18.41
C GLU A 94 3.78 1.91 18.28
N VAL A 95 4.19 1.16 19.29
CA VAL A 95 5.45 0.38 19.28
C VAL A 95 5.45 -0.63 18.14
N ASP A 96 4.37 -1.39 18.01
CA ASP A 96 4.24 -2.43 16.99
C ASP A 96 4.26 -1.84 15.56
N ALA A 97 3.59 -0.71 15.34
CA ALA A 97 3.58 -0.04 14.04
C ALA A 97 4.97 0.52 13.66
N ALA A 98 5.67 1.11 14.62
CA ALA A 98 7.04 1.60 14.41
C ALA A 98 8.02 0.46 14.15
N GLU A 99 7.86 -0.67 14.83
CA GLU A 99 8.67 -1.86 14.60
C GLU A 99 8.39 -2.46 13.21
N LEU A 100 7.13 -2.59 12.80
CA LEU A 100 6.75 -3.01 11.45
C LEU A 100 7.43 -2.13 10.38
N GLN A 101 7.34 -0.79 10.54
CA GLN A 101 7.98 0.16 9.61
C GLN A 101 9.49 -0.09 9.51
N ARG A 102 10.16 -0.23 10.65
CA ARG A 102 11.61 -0.46 10.71
C ARG A 102 12.02 -1.78 10.05
N LEU A 103 11.29 -2.86 10.32
CA LEU A 103 11.56 -4.19 9.75
C LEU A 103 11.32 -4.22 8.24
N ALA A 104 10.21 -3.65 7.77
CA ALA A 104 9.89 -3.57 6.34
C ALA A 104 10.88 -2.67 5.59
N ALA A 105 11.27 -1.54 6.18
CA ALA A 105 12.29 -0.66 5.60
C ALA A 105 13.66 -1.35 5.52
N SER A 106 14.04 -2.14 6.54
CA SER A 106 15.26 -2.95 6.52
C SER A 106 15.25 -3.99 5.40
N ALA A 107 14.13 -4.71 5.23
CA ALA A 107 13.96 -5.66 4.13
C ALA A 107 14.03 -4.99 2.75
N ALA A 108 13.61 -3.73 2.66
CA ALA A 108 13.67 -2.92 1.45
C ALA A 108 15.03 -2.24 1.21
N GLY A 109 15.93 -2.24 2.17
CA GLY A 109 17.20 -1.52 2.09
C GLY A 109 17.05 0.01 2.08
N ILE A 110 16.03 0.54 2.77
CA ILE A 110 15.74 1.97 2.87
C ILE A 110 15.63 2.41 4.34
N ARG A 111 15.58 3.71 4.59
CA ARG A 111 15.39 4.22 5.95
C ARG A 111 13.91 4.13 6.35
N PRO A 112 13.59 3.85 7.64
CA PRO A 112 12.20 3.80 8.10
C PRO A 112 11.38 5.05 7.76
N GLY A 113 11.95 6.24 7.91
CA GLY A 113 11.29 7.50 7.57
C GLY A 113 11.01 7.73 6.08
N GLU A 114 11.45 6.85 5.19
CA GLU A 114 11.15 6.86 3.77
C GLU A 114 10.00 5.92 3.39
N LEU A 115 9.46 5.17 4.37
CA LEU A 115 8.43 4.17 4.16
C LEU A 115 7.12 4.57 4.85
N ALA A 116 6.07 4.79 4.09
CA ALA A 116 4.73 4.94 4.63
C ALA A 116 4.20 3.61 5.18
N VAL A 117 3.31 3.65 6.15
CA VAL A 117 2.69 2.47 6.77
C VAL A 117 1.18 2.55 6.64
N ALA A 118 0.55 1.51 6.18
CA ALA A 118 -0.90 1.38 6.17
C ALA A 118 -1.34 0.09 6.88
N SER A 119 -2.45 0.18 7.58
CA SER A 119 -3.06 -0.97 8.27
C SER A 119 -4.55 -0.92 8.11
N THR A 120 -5.15 -2.08 7.85
CA THR A 120 -6.59 -2.17 7.61
C THR A 120 -7.15 -3.51 8.07
N GLY A 121 -8.35 -3.51 8.66
CA GLY A 121 -9.04 -4.71 9.12
C GLY A 121 -9.63 -4.55 10.52
N VAL A 122 -9.42 -5.54 11.36
CA VAL A 122 -10.01 -5.61 12.72
C VAL A 122 -9.38 -4.55 13.63
N ILE A 123 -10.22 -3.84 14.37
CA ILE A 123 -9.86 -2.84 15.39
C ILE A 123 -9.76 -3.53 16.77
N GLY A 124 -8.90 -3.00 17.67
CA GLY A 124 -8.76 -3.50 19.04
C GLY A 124 -8.01 -4.82 19.15
N ARG A 125 -7.25 -5.20 18.12
CA ARG A 125 -6.44 -6.41 18.10
C ARG A 125 -4.99 -6.04 17.84
N SER A 126 -4.09 -6.44 18.72
CA SER A 126 -2.66 -6.25 18.55
C SER A 126 -2.13 -7.04 17.34
N TYR A 127 -1.07 -6.56 16.76
CA TYR A 127 -0.34 -7.31 15.73
C TYR A 127 0.25 -8.60 16.32
N PRO A 128 0.25 -9.70 15.59
CA PRO A 128 0.99 -10.92 15.95
C PRO A 128 2.49 -10.73 15.62
N MET A 129 3.18 -9.88 16.40
CA MET A 129 4.52 -9.40 16.09
C MET A 129 5.55 -10.52 15.89
N ASP A 130 5.43 -11.64 16.59
CA ASP A 130 6.35 -12.77 16.41
C ASP A 130 6.25 -13.36 15.00
N ARG A 131 5.03 -13.47 14.46
CA ARG A 131 4.79 -13.92 13.09
C ARG A 131 5.29 -12.89 12.07
N ILE A 132 4.98 -11.61 12.32
CA ILE A 132 5.43 -10.50 11.46
C ILE A 132 6.95 -10.44 11.41
N ARG A 133 7.65 -10.56 12.54
CA ARG A 133 9.12 -10.62 12.60
C ARG A 133 9.68 -11.78 11.79
N GLY A 134 9.12 -12.99 12.01
CA GLY A 134 9.55 -14.19 11.28
C GLY A 134 9.31 -14.08 9.78
N GLY A 135 8.14 -13.60 9.38
CA GLY A 135 7.81 -13.41 7.97
C GLY A 135 8.69 -12.34 7.29
N LEU A 136 8.88 -11.18 7.92
CA LEU A 136 9.72 -10.11 7.38
C LEU A 136 11.20 -10.50 7.28
N ALA A 137 11.70 -11.35 8.18
CA ALA A 137 13.05 -11.88 8.08
C ALA A 137 13.27 -12.79 6.85
N ALA A 138 12.20 -13.37 6.32
CA ALA A 138 12.21 -14.20 5.11
C ALA A 138 11.90 -13.42 3.83
N ILE A 139 11.47 -12.15 3.92
CA ILE A 139 11.15 -11.33 2.76
C ILE A 139 12.41 -10.97 2.00
N THR A 140 12.38 -11.20 0.70
CA THR A 140 13.37 -10.70 -0.25
C THR A 140 12.64 -9.95 -1.36
N LEU A 141 13.04 -8.71 -1.60
CA LEU A 141 12.51 -7.94 -2.72
C LEU A 141 12.95 -8.57 -4.05
N PRO A 142 12.06 -8.67 -5.05
CA PRO A 142 12.45 -9.06 -6.40
C PRO A 142 13.60 -8.19 -6.93
N ALA A 143 14.45 -8.77 -7.78
CA ALA A 143 15.50 -8.02 -8.46
C ALA A 143 14.95 -7.14 -9.59
N ASP A 144 13.89 -7.61 -10.24
CA ASP A 144 13.27 -6.97 -11.39
C ASP A 144 12.15 -6.01 -10.97
N ASP A 145 11.84 -5.08 -11.86
CA ASP A 145 10.70 -4.18 -11.72
C ASP A 145 9.37 -4.95 -11.64
N ALA A 146 8.43 -4.40 -10.90
CA ALA A 146 7.09 -4.95 -10.77
C ALA A 146 6.33 -4.86 -12.10
N ASP A 147 5.78 -5.99 -12.51
CA ASP A 147 4.91 -6.10 -13.67
C ASP A 147 3.42 -5.90 -13.31
N ALA A 148 2.55 -6.11 -14.28
CA ALA A 148 1.10 -5.98 -14.10
C ALA A 148 0.53 -6.99 -13.10
N ASP A 149 1.13 -8.18 -12.99
CA ASP A 149 0.70 -9.23 -12.07
C ASP A 149 1.13 -8.91 -10.64
N ALA A 150 2.31 -8.33 -10.45
CA ALA A 150 2.77 -7.85 -9.14
C ALA A 150 1.84 -6.74 -8.59
N PHE A 151 1.38 -5.81 -9.44
CA PHE A 151 0.38 -4.82 -9.04
C PHE A 151 -1.00 -5.42 -8.77
N ALA A 152 -1.39 -6.47 -9.50
CA ALA A 152 -2.63 -7.21 -9.22
C ALA A 152 -2.55 -7.92 -7.86
N ALA A 153 -1.44 -8.60 -7.58
CA ALA A 153 -1.18 -9.24 -6.28
C ALA A 153 -1.18 -8.21 -5.13
N ALA A 154 -0.63 -7.01 -5.35
CA ALA A 154 -0.69 -5.92 -4.37
C ALA A 154 -2.13 -5.49 -4.08
N ALA A 155 -2.97 -5.36 -5.13
CA ALA A 155 -4.39 -5.02 -4.96
C ALA A 155 -5.16 -6.07 -4.16
N GLU A 156 -4.85 -7.36 -4.34
CA GLU A 156 -5.41 -8.46 -3.55
C GLU A 156 -4.92 -8.44 -2.10
N ALA A 157 -3.62 -8.23 -1.89
CA ALA A 157 -3.00 -8.28 -0.58
C ALA A 157 -3.54 -7.23 0.40
N ILE A 158 -4.01 -6.09 -0.11
CA ILE A 158 -4.58 -5.02 0.73
C ILE A 158 -6.07 -5.20 1.05
N MET A 159 -6.73 -6.20 0.47
CA MET A 159 -8.16 -6.46 0.67
C MET A 159 -8.48 -6.93 2.10
N THR A 160 -9.70 -6.63 2.55
CA THR A 160 -10.27 -7.16 3.80
C THR A 160 -11.59 -7.87 3.55
N THR A 161 -12.67 -7.12 3.40
CA THR A 161 -14.02 -7.60 3.10
C THR A 161 -14.42 -7.34 1.63
N ASP A 162 -13.49 -6.89 0.85
CA ASP A 162 -13.69 -6.65 -0.57
C ASP A 162 -14.02 -7.96 -1.30
N THR A 163 -14.92 -7.90 -2.26
CA THR A 163 -15.35 -9.05 -3.07
C THR A 163 -14.45 -9.27 -4.29
N HIS A 164 -13.72 -8.23 -4.69
CA HIS A 164 -12.78 -8.25 -5.82
C HIS A 164 -11.68 -7.21 -5.61
N PRO A 165 -10.47 -7.43 -6.17
CA PRO A 165 -9.41 -6.44 -6.16
C PRO A 165 -9.76 -5.25 -7.04
N LYS A 166 -9.33 -4.06 -6.62
CA LYS A 166 -9.55 -2.81 -7.36
C LYS A 166 -8.20 -2.29 -7.86
N LYS A 167 -8.01 -2.36 -9.16
CA LYS A 167 -6.82 -1.88 -9.86
C LYS A 167 -7.25 -1.12 -11.12
N ALA A 168 -6.62 0.00 -11.38
CA ALA A 168 -6.76 0.74 -12.63
C ALA A 168 -5.38 1.16 -13.14
N THR A 169 -5.23 1.22 -14.45
CA THR A 169 -4.01 1.67 -15.12
C THR A 169 -4.35 2.73 -16.15
N ALA A 170 -3.47 3.70 -16.30
CA ALA A 170 -3.60 4.74 -17.31
C ALA A 170 -2.22 5.17 -17.81
N THR A 171 -2.16 5.65 -19.04
CA THR A 171 -1.01 6.38 -19.58
C THR A 171 -1.40 7.82 -19.83
N SER A 172 -0.52 8.75 -19.47
CA SER A 172 -0.72 10.17 -19.76
C SER A 172 0.39 10.63 -20.69
N GLY A 173 0.00 11.22 -21.84
CA GLY A 173 0.92 11.97 -22.68
C GLY A 173 1.22 13.31 -22.03
N GLY A 174 2.44 13.48 -21.53
CA GLY A 174 2.90 14.75 -20.96
C GLY A 174 3.38 15.74 -22.03
N PRO A 175 3.59 17.02 -21.65
CA PRO A 175 4.26 17.99 -22.50
C PRO A 175 5.64 17.43 -22.91
N HIS A 176 6.05 17.74 -24.13
CA HIS A 176 7.34 17.30 -24.70
C HIS A 176 7.49 15.79 -24.95
N GLY A 177 6.37 15.04 -25.09
CA GLY A 177 6.39 13.61 -25.43
C GLY A 177 6.81 12.69 -24.29
N VAL A 178 6.85 13.17 -23.06
CA VAL A 178 7.08 12.32 -21.88
C VAL A 178 5.79 11.60 -21.53
N ASN A 179 5.78 10.29 -21.72
CA ASN A 179 4.66 9.45 -21.32
C ASN A 179 4.84 9.02 -19.86
N ALA A 180 3.81 9.18 -19.05
CA ALA A 180 3.75 8.65 -17.69
C ALA A 180 2.77 7.47 -17.64
N THR A 181 3.18 6.39 -16.99
CA THR A 181 2.30 5.28 -16.65
C THR A 181 1.84 5.43 -15.21
N LEU A 182 0.54 5.32 -14.98
CA LEU A 182 -0.06 5.34 -13.64
C LEU A 182 -0.70 3.98 -13.35
N VAL A 183 -0.50 3.52 -12.13
CA VAL A 183 -1.25 2.40 -11.57
C VAL A 183 -1.89 2.84 -10.27
N GLY A 184 -3.20 2.66 -10.17
CA GLY A 184 -3.96 2.86 -8.94
C GLY A 184 -4.39 1.52 -8.38
N ILE A 185 -4.19 1.30 -7.08
CA ILE A 185 -4.78 0.18 -6.34
C ILE A 185 -5.59 0.75 -5.18
N ALA A 186 -6.73 0.15 -4.90
CA ALA A 186 -7.62 0.59 -3.85
C ALA A 186 -8.29 -0.59 -3.15
N LYS A 187 -8.72 -0.36 -1.93
CA LYS A 187 -9.58 -1.27 -1.18
C LYS A 187 -10.72 -0.52 -0.52
N GLY A 188 -11.81 -1.19 -0.29
CA GLY A 188 -12.97 -0.68 0.41
C GLY A 188 -14.27 -1.22 -0.18
N VAL A 189 -15.26 -1.41 0.69
CA VAL A 189 -16.62 -1.82 0.39
C VAL A 189 -17.54 -0.84 1.11
N GLY A 190 -18.82 -1.05 1.20
CA GLY A 190 -19.88 -0.16 1.66
C GLY A 190 -19.70 0.65 2.97
N MET A 191 -18.58 0.57 3.68
CA MET A 191 -18.35 1.37 4.90
C MET A 191 -17.91 2.81 4.61
N ILE A 192 -17.43 3.11 3.41
CA ILE A 192 -16.71 4.37 3.12
C ILE A 192 -17.57 5.32 2.31
N GLU A 193 -18.62 5.17 1.89
CA GLU A 193 -19.51 5.89 0.98
C GLU A 193 -19.92 4.94 -0.16
N PRO A 194 -20.96 4.17 0.05
CA PRO A 194 -21.45 3.20 -0.90
C PRO A 194 -22.10 3.85 -2.12
#